data_57246da0008b756c0be8dbe7904b512d
#
_entry.id   57246da0008b756c0be8dbe7904b512d
#
_cell.length_a   1.000
_cell.length_b   1.000
_cell.length_c   1.000
_cell.angle_alpha   90.00
_cell.angle_beta   90.00
_cell.angle_gamma   90.00
#
_symmetry.space_group_name_H-M   'P 1'
#
loop_
_entity.id
_entity.type
_entity.pdbx_description
1 polymer ?
#
loop_
_entity_poly.entity_id
_entity_poly.type
_entity_poly.pdbx_seq_one_letter_code
_entity_poly.pdbx_strand_id
1 'polypeptide(L)'
;MRREMSAFVSARWLLLLLLAVLLLFFASSLYHQVVQKVEEEHEITHRVFLDVDMDGQRLGRIVIGLFGKVVPKTVENFKALCTGEKGKGTSGKPLHYKNTPFHRIIPGFMIQGGDIVHGDGKGGESVYGGAFPDENFKIKHSRSGVVAMVNSGPDSNGSQFFITTVKARCMCCNAY
;
A
#
# COMPACT_ATOMS: atom_id res chain seq x y z
N MET A 1 -2.76 57.31 37.88
CA MET A 1 -1.67 56.32 37.56
C MET A 1 -2.02 54.88 37.83
N ARG A 2 -2.56 54.42 38.98
CA ARG A 2 -2.87 52.97 39.21
C ARG A 2 -3.96 52.40 38.31
N ARG A 3 -4.99 53.14 37.91
CA ARG A 3 -6.07 52.65 37.01
C ARG A 3 -5.64 52.43 35.57
N GLU A 4 -4.76 53.27 35.06
CA GLU A 4 -4.25 53.15 33.68
C GLU A 4 -3.26 51.99 33.53
N MET A 5 -2.42 51.72 34.53
CA MET A 5 -1.53 50.59 34.53
C MET A 5 -2.26 49.23 34.56
N SER A 6 -3.39 49.14 35.29
CA SER A 6 -4.20 47.88 35.31
C SER A 6 -4.91 47.62 33.99
N ALA A 7 -5.37 48.67 33.28
CA ALA A 7 -5.97 48.53 31.94
C ALA A 7 -4.93 48.10 30.88
N PHE A 8 -3.70 48.61 30.99
CA PHE A 8 -2.61 48.27 30.08
C PHE A 8 -2.15 46.79 30.27
N VAL A 9 -2.09 46.32 31.51
CA VAL A 9 -1.77 44.93 31.84
C VAL A 9 -2.89 43.98 31.35
N SER A 10 -4.17 44.36 31.55
CA SER A 10 -5.31 43.56 31.06
C SER A 10 -5.37 43.47 29.54
N ALA A 11 -5.05 44.57 28.83
CA ALA A 11 -5.00 44.57 27.37
C ALA A 11 -3.90 43.65 26.80
N ARG A 12 -2.74 43.60 27.44
CA ARG A 12 -1.65 42.67 27.07
C ARG A 12 -2.05 41.21 27.26
N TRP A 13 -2.72 40.88 28.34
CA TRP A 13 -3.22 39.53 28.57
C TRP A 13 -4.31 39.13 27.58
N LEU A 14 -5.20 40.03 27.22
CA LEU A 14 -6.22 39.78 26.18
C LEU A 14 -5.58 39.53 24.82
N LEU A 15 -4.57 40.34 24.45
CA LEU A 15 -3.81 40.10 23.20
C LEU A 15 -3.10 38.76 23.19
N LEU A 16 -2.47 38.35 24.29
CA LEU A 16 -1.82 37.04 24.41
C LEU A 16 -2.82 35.86 24.31
N LEU A 17 -4.00 36.01 24.95
CA LEU A 17 -5.07 35.03 24.83
C LEU A 17 -5.58 34.92 23.39
N LEU A 18 -5.77 36.04 22.72
CA LEU A 18 -6.23 36.08 21.33
C LEU A 18 -5.21 35.42 20.38
N LEU A 19 -3.92 35.71 20.61
CA LEU A 19 -2.83 35.07 19.88
C LEU A 19 -2.79 33.55 20.13
N ALA A 20 -2.97 33.12 21.37
CA ALA A 20 -3.00 31.71 21.72
C ALA A 20 -4.18 30.99 21.05
N VAL A 21 -5.38 31.59 21.04
CA VAL A 21 -6.55 31.04 20.36
C VAL A 21 -6.32 30.93 18.84
N LEU A 22 -5.72 31.94 18.21
CA LEU A 22 -5.38 31.94 16.80
C LEU A 22 -4.36 30.82 16.49
N LEU A 23 -3.35 30.65 17.31
CA LEU A 23 -2.36 29.56 17.15
C LEU A 23 -3.00 28.17 17.28
N LEU A 24 -3.89 27.98 18.26
CA LEU A 24 -4.63 26.73 18.42
C LEU A 24 -5.54 26.45 17.23
N PHE A 25 -6.24 27.47 16.72
CA PHE A 25 -7.07 27.34 15.52
C PHE A 25 -6.25 26.97 14.29
N PHE A 26 -5.09 27.62 14.11
CA PHE A 26 -4.19 27.34 13.01
C PHE A 26 -3.59 25.91 13.10
N ALA A 27 -3.17 25.53 14.30
CA ALA A 27 -2.68 24.16 14.56
C ALA A 27 -3.75 23.09 14.30
N SER A 28 -4.99 23.34 14.74
CA SER A 28 -6.13 22.47 14.47
C SER A 28 -6.43 22.35 12.97
N SER A 29 -6.39 23.47 12.25
CA SER A 29 -6.60 23.48 10.80
C SER A 29 -5.54 22.69 10.06
N LEU A 30 -4.26 22.88 10.41
CA LEU A 30 -3.16 22.08 9.85
C LEU A 30 -3.31 20.59 10.17
N TYR A 31 -3.67 20.25 11.40
CA TYR A 31 -3.92 18.88 11.79
C TYR A 31 -5.02 18.23 10.94
N HIS A 32 -6.16 18.91 10.77
CA HIS A 32 -7.25 18.43 9.92
C HIS A 32 -6.82 18.23 8.47
N GLN A 33 -6.06 19.14 7.89
CA GLN A 33 -5.55 19.01 6.53
C GLN A 33 -4.62 17.79 6.38
N VAL A 34 -3.73 17.55 7.35
CA VAL A 34 -2.82 16.40 7.34
C VAL A 34 -3.60 15.11 7.47
N VAL A 35 -4.58 15.03 8.39
CA VAL A 35 -5.41 13.82 8.58
C VAL A 35 -6.20 13.50 7.33
N GLN A 36 -6.88 14.49 6.73
CA GLN A 36 -7.64 14.30 5.49
C GLN A 36 -6.75 13.81 4.34
N LYS A 37 -5.55 14.38 4.20
CA LYS A 37 -4.61 13.96 3.16
C LYS A 37 -4.16 12.51 3.35
N VAL A 38 -3.92 12.06 4.59
CA VAL A 38 -3.54 10.67 4.90
C VAL A 38 -4.69 9.72 4.61
N GLU A 39 -5.93 10.09 4.96
CA GLU A 39 -7.12 9.29 4.67
C GLU A 39 -7.35 9.16 3.16
N GLU A 40 -7.17 10.25 2.41
CA GLU A 40 -7.29 10.24 0.96
C GLU A 40 -6.21 9.38 0.27
N GLU A 41 -4.98 9.41 0.76
CA GLU A 41 -3.89 8.56 0.26
C GLU A 41 -4.18 7.05 0.51
N HIS A 42 -4.86 6.70 1.61
CA HIS A 42 -5.21 5.31 1.95
C HIS A 42 -6.57 4.85 1.40
N GLU A 43 -7.19 5.61 0.50
CA GLU A 43 -8.45 5.24 -0.11
C GLU A 43 -8.30 4.01 -1.02
N ILE A 44 -9.22 3.05 -0.87
CA ILE A 44 -9.31 1.90 -1.76
C ILE A 44 -9.97 2.35 -3.06
N THR A 45 -9.19 2.45 -4.13
CA THR A 45 -9.67 2.89 -5.46
C THR A 45 -10.23 1.74 -6.30
N HIS A 46 -9.72 0.53 -6.11
CA HIS A 46 -10.13 -0.67 -6.84
C HIS A 46 -10.23 -1.86 -5.89
N ARG A 47 -11.10 -2.81 -6.24
CA ARG A 47 -11.15 -4.11 -5.58
C ARG A 47 -11.00 -5.21 -6.63
N VAL A 48 -10.14 -6.17 -6.32
CA VAL A 48 -9.93 -7.39 -7.11
C VAL A 48 -10.12 -8.61 -6.21
N PHE A 49 -10.22 -9.79 -6.79
CA PHE A 49 -10.30 -11.01 -6.01
C PHE A 49 -9.44 -12.13 -6.60
N LEU A 50 -9.04 -13.04 -5.74
CA LEU A 50 -8.38 -14.29 -6.07
C LEU A 50 -9.26 -15.41 -5.53
N ASP A 51 -9.74 -16.31 -6.39
CA ASP A 51 -10.35 -17.57 -5.98
C ASP A 51 -9.22 -18.59 -5.76
N VAL A 52 -9.22 -19.23 -4.60
CA VAL A 52 -8.14 -20.13 -4.18
C VAL A 52 -8.67 -21.53 -4.02
N ASP A 53 -7.96 -22.47 -4.64
CA ASP A 53 -8.21 -23.90 -4.54
C ASP A 53 -7.01 -24.59 -3.87
N MET A 54 -7.27 -25.71 -3.20
CA MET A 54 -6.26 -26.61 -2.66
C MET A 54 -6.61 -28.04 -3.05
N ASP A 55 -5.71 -28.70 -3.77
CA ASP A 55 -5.90 -30.09 -4.25
C ASP A 55 -7.24 -30.30 -5.00
N GLY A 56 -7.61 -29.29 -5.81
CA GLY A 56 -8.86 -29.31 -6.57
C GLY A 56 -10.11 -28.97 -5.77
N GLN A 57 -9.99 -28.67 -4.48
CA GLN A 57 -11.10 -28.24 -3.64
C GLN A 57 -11.05 -26.72 -3.47
N ARG A 58 -12.19 -26.08 -3.68
CA ARG A 58 -12.32 -24.64 -3.49
C ARG A 58 -12.19 -24.27 -2.01
N LEU A 59 -11.16 -23.50 -1.64
CA LEU A 59 -11.00 -22.96 -0.30
C LEU A 59 -11.83 -21.70 -0.09
N GLY A 60 -11.89 -20.81 -1.10
CA GLY A 60 -12.64 -19.56 -0.98
C GLY A 60 -12.10 -18.44 -1.83
N ARG A 61 -12.54 -17.23 -1.49
CA ARG A 61 -12.19 -15.99 -2.20
C ARG A 61 -11.48 -15.02 -1.28
N ILE A 62 -10.33 -14.51 -1.75
CA ILE A 62 -9.60 -13.42 -1.12
C ILE A 62 -9.96 -12.15 -1.89
N VAL A 63 -10.56 -11.16 -1.22
CA VAL A 63 -10.85 -9.84 -1.79
C VAL A 63 -9.76 -8.88 -1.36
N ILE A 64 -9.16 -8.17 -2.32
CA ILE A 64 -8.02 -7.27 -2.11
C ILE A 64 -8.42 -5.86 -2.51
N GLY A 65 -8.29 -4.92 -1.58
CA GLY A 65 -8.42 -3.49 -1.83
C GLY A 65 -7.09 -2.89 -2.28
N LEU A 66 -7.12 -2.09 -3.34
CA LEU A 66 -5.93 -1.53 -3.96
C LEU A 66 -5.88 -0.01 -3.75
N PHE A 67 -4.70 0.51 -3.38
CA PHE A 67 -4.46 1.91 -3.06
C PHE A 67 -3.92 2.68 -4.28
N GLY A 68 -4.76 2.87 -5.30
CA GLY A 68 -4.34 3.46 -6.58
C GLY A 68 -3.91 4.92 -6.50
N LYS A 69 -4.28 5.66 -5.46
CA LYS A 69 -3.77 7.02 -5.24
C LYS A 69 -2.33 7.04 -4.73
N VAL A 70 -1.89 5.96 -4.06
CA VAL A 70 -0.54 5.84 -3.50
C VAL A 70 0.44 5.24 -4.50
N VAL A 71 0.05 4.13 -5.15
CA VAL A 71 0.90 3.33 -6.03
C VAL A 71 0.15 2.96 -7.32
N PRO A 72 -0.16 3.95 -8.18
CA PRO A 72 -1.03 3.75 -9.34
C PRO A 72 -0.51 2.72 -10.36
N LYS A 73 0.79 2.70 -10.64
CA LYS A 73 1.38 1.72 -11.57
C LYS A 73 1.36 0.30 -11.00
N THR A 74 1.68 0.15 -9.72
CA THR A 74 1.61 -1.13 -9.01
C THR A 74 0.19 -1.68 -8.99
N VAL A 75 -0.79 -0.81 -8.74
CA VAL A 75 -2.22 -1.16 -8.75
C VAL A 75 -2.68 -1.57 -10.15
N GLU A 76 -2.32 -0.82 -11.19
CA GLU A 76 -2.67 -1.19 -12.56
C GLU A 76 -2.06 -2.53 -12.97
N ASN A 77 -0.78 -2.76 -12.64
CA ASN A 77 -0.11 -4.04 -12.87
C ASN A 77 -0.85 -5.19 -12.19
N PHE A 78 -1.10 -5.08 -10.88
CA PHE A 78 -1.77 -6.13 -10.11
C PHE A 78 -3.20 -6.40 -10.58
N LYS A 79 -3.97 -5.33 -10.86
CA LYS A 79 -5.33 -5.43 -11.38
C LYS A 79 -5.37 -6.12 -12.73
N ALA A 80 -4.50 -5.72 -13.66
CA ALA A 80 -4.43 -6.32 -14.99
C ALA A 80 -4.00 -7.79 -14.95
N LEU A 81 -3.11 -8.19 -14.03
CA LEU A 81 -2.74 -9.58 -13.78
C LEU A 81 -3.89 -10.39 -13.14
N CYS A 82 -4.76 -9.77 -12.36
CA CYS A 82 -5.97 -10.43 -11.85
C CYS A 82 -7.00 -10.69 -12.95
N THR A 83 -7.15 -9.77 -13.92
CA THR A 83 -8.13 -9.86 -15.00
C THR A 83 -7.63 -10.62 -16.22
N GLY A 84 -6.32 -10.63 -16.46
CA GLY A 84 -5.71 -11.23 -17.65
C GLY A 84 -5.91 -10.41 -18.94
N GLU A 85 -6.35 -9.15 -18.82
CA GLU A 85 -6.75 -8.29 -19.95
C GLU A 85 -5.61 -7.89 -20.89
N LYS A 86 -4.36 -8.02 -20.45
CA LYS A 86 -3.16 -7.66 -21.25
C LYS A 86 -2.66 -8.78 -22.15
N GLY A 87 -3.29 -9.96 -22.13
CA GLY A 87 -2.93 -11.06 -22.99
C GLY A 87 -1.63 -11.76 -22.60
N LYS A 88 -0.66 -11.84 -23.49
CA LYS A 88 0.64 -12.49 -23.28
C LYS A 88 1.75 -11.49 -23.10
N GLY A 89 2.69 -11.80 -22.22
CA GLY A 89 3.90 -11.02 -22.00
C GLY A 89 5.05 -11.36 -22.96
N THR A 90 6.23 -10.78 -22.70
CA THR A 90 7.46 -11.02 -23.46
C THR A 90 7.96 -12.46 -23.31
N SER A 91 7.67 -13.11 -22.19
CA SER A 91 7.93 -14.53 -21.95
C SER A 91 7.02 -15.48 -22.79
N GLY A 92 6.03 -14.94 -23.49
CA GLY A 92 5.01 -15.71 -24.21
C GLY A 92 3.94 -16.33 -23.30
N LYS A 93 4.05 -16.14 -21.97
CA LYS A 93 3.08 -16.62 -20.99
C LYS A 93 1.93 -15.64 -20.83
N PRO A 94 0.74 -16.10 -20.41
CA PRO A 94 -0.37 -15.21 -20.09
C PRO A 94 0.00 -14.27 -18.93
N LEU A 95 -0.26 -12.98 -19.10
CA LEU A 95 -0.18 -11.99 -18.02
C LEU A 95 -1.42 -12.12 -17.13
N HIS A 96 -1.51 -13.21 -16.38
CA HIS A 96 -2.69 -13.57 -15.60
C HIS A 96 -2.33 -14.44 -14.41
N TYR A 97 -2.87 -14.15 -13.22
CA TYR A 97 -2.68 -14.97 -12.02
C TYR A 97 -3.47 -16.28 -12.02
N LYS A 98 -4.40 -16.48 -12.95
CA LYS A 98 -5.20 -17.71 -13.03
C LYS A 98 -4.30 -18.92 -13.16
N ASN A 99 -4.54 -19.95 -12.33
CA ASN A 99 -3.79 -21.22 -12.28
C ASN A 99 -2.32 -21.06 -11.88
N THR A 100 -1.94 -19.96 -11.23
CA THR A 100 -0.61 -19.84 -10.62
C THR A 100 -0.65 -20.28 -9.16
N PRO A 101 0.38 -20.97 -8.65
CA PRO A 101 0.40 -21.42 -7.27
C PRO A 101 0.86 -20.35 -6.29
N PHE A 102 0.49 -20.52 -5.03
CA PHE A 102 1.25 -19.97 -3.92
C PHE A 102 2.45 -20.88 -3.67
N HIS A 103 3.57 -20.58 -4.32
CA HIS A 103 4.76 -21.44 -4.32
C HIS A 103 5.58 -21.38 -3.03
N ARG A 104 5.31 -20.42 -2.14
CA ARG A 104 6.00 -20.26 -0.85
C ARG A 104 5.02 -19.87 0.23
N ILE A 105 4.94 -20.70 1.27
CA ILE A 105 4.07 -20.46 2.43
C ILE A 105 4.91 -20.58 3.68
N ILE A 106 4.96 -19.51 4.48
CA ILE A 106 5.67 -19.50 5.76
C ILE A 106 4.64 -19.23 6.85
N PRO A 107 4.29 -20.24 7.67
CA PRO A 107 3.36 -20.08 8.78
C PRO A 107 3.81 -18.97 9.73
N GLY A 108 2.87 -18.14 10.17
CA GLY A 108 3.17 -17.02 11.06
C GLY A 108 3.97 -15.89 10.41
N PHE A 109 4.01 -15.82 9.05
CA PHE A 109 4.72 -14.76 8.34
C PHE A 109 3.98 -14.30 7.08
N MET A 110 3.97 -15.11 6.00
CA MET A 110 3.35 -14.71 4.73
C MET A 110 3.06 -15.90 3.82
N ILE A 111 2.23 -15.68 2.81
CA ILE A 111 2.06 -16.53 1.64
C ILE A 111 2.48 -15.74 0.40
N GLN A 112 3.24 -16.35 -0.50
CA GLN A 112 3.79 -15.73 -1.70
C GLN A 112 3.38 -16.50 -2.94
N GLY A 113 2.97 -15.77 -3.98
CA GLY A 113 2.54 -16.30 -5.25
C GLY A 113 2.79 -15.35 -6.40
N GLY A 114 2.11 -15.57 -7.52
CA GLY A 114 2.15 -14.66 -8.66
C GLY A 114 3.33 -14.84 -9.61
N ASP A 115 4.06 -15.94 -9.52
CA ASP A 115 4.99 -16.34 -10.58
C ASP A 115 4.20 -16.90 -11.76
N ILE A 116 3.90 -16.04 -12.72
CA ILE A 116 3.12 -16.37 -13.93
C ILE A 116 3.94 -17.07 -15.02
N VAL A 117 5.25 -17.15 -14.86
CA VAL A 117 6.18 -17.71 -15.86
C VAL A 117 6.53 -19.15 -15.56
N HIS A 118 7.00 -19.43 -14.36
CA HIS A 118 7.48 -20.75 -13.93
C HIS A 118 6.61 -21.40 -12.83
N GLY A 119 6.00 -20.60 -11.97
CA GLY A 119 5.21 -21.07 -10.84
C GLY A 119 6.05 -21.57 -9.64
N ASP A 120 7.36 -21.40 -9.66
CA ASP A 120 8.32 -21.88 -8.64
C ASP A 120 9.02 -20.76 -7.87
N GLY A 121 8.69 -19.52 -8.19
CA GLY A 121 9.24 -18.32 -7.54
C GLY A 121 10.46 -17.73 -8.24
N LYS A 122 10.92 -18.31 -9.35
CA LYS A 122 12.08 -17.81 -10.11
C LYS A 122 11.71 -16.92 -11.28
N GLY A 123 10.43 -16.91 -11.65
CA GLY A 123 9.91 -16.11 -12.76
C GLY A 123 9.07 -14.94 -12.28
N GLY A 124 8.59 -14.21 -13.26
CA GLY A 124 7.69 -13.08 -13.05
C GLY A 124 7.90 -12.02 -14.11
N GLU A 125 6.80 -11.40 -14.53
CA GLU A 125 6.81 -10.38 -15.56
C GLU A 125 5.69 -9.39 -15.29
N SER A 126 5.97 -8.09 -15.41
CA SER A 126 4.93 -7.08 -15.28
C SER A 126 4.17 -6.88 -16.58
N VAL A 127 3.01 -6.23 -16.50
CA VAL A 127 2.23 -5.83 -17.68
C VAL A 127 2.91 -4.75 -18.53
N TYR A 128 4.00 -4.19 -18.02
CA TYR A 128 4.79 -3.16 -18.72
C TYR A 128 5.95 -3.73 -19.57
N GLY A 129 6.13 -5.06 -19.54
CA GLY A 129 7.23 -5.76 -20.19
C GLY A 129 8.45 -5.89 -19.27
N GLY A 130 8.66 -7.07 -18.66
CA GLY A 130 9.74 -7.32 -17.71
C GLY A 130 9.47 -6.72 -16.32
N ALA A 131 10.48 -6.08 -15.74
CA ALA A 131 10.39 -5.43 -14.45
C ALA A 131 9.96 -3.96 -14.56
N PHE A 132 9.43 -3.40 -13.45
CA PHE A 132 9.12 -1.98 -13.33
C PHE A 132 9.65 -1.40 -12.02
N PRO A 133 9.91 -0.06 -11.98
CA PRO A 133 10.50 0.61 -10.83
C PRO A 133 9.60 0.59 -9.58
N ASP A 134 10.23 0.73 -8.41
CA ASP A 134 9.56 1.00 -7.16
C ASP A 134 8.84 2.35 -7.21
N GLU A 135 7.58 2.41 -6.76
CA GLU A 135 6.85 3.67 -6.72
C GLU A 135 7.06 4.40 -5.38
N ASN A 136 6.82 3.71 -4.27
CA ASN A 136 7.10 4.20 -2.92
C ASN A 136 6.84 3.11 -1.87
N PHE A 137 7.23 3.39 -0.61
CA PHE A 137 7.07 2.49 0.56
C PHE A 137 6.30 3.16 1.70
N LYS A 138 5.34 4.04 1.39
CA LYS A 138 4.55 4.78 2.38
C LYS A 138 3.70 3.85 3.24
N ILE A 139 3.05 2.86 2.63
CA ILE A 139 2.19 1.90 3.32
C ILE A 139 3.04 0.80 3.92
N LYS A 140 2.99 0.68 5.26
CA LYS A 140 3.77 -0.31 6.00
C LYS A 140 2.97 -1.60 6.20
N HIS A 141 3.66 -2.74 6.33
CA HIS A 141 3.06 -4.05 6.64
C HIS A 141 2.67 -4.15 8.12
N SER A 142 1.76 -3.29 8.56
CA SER A 142 1.43 -3.06 9.98
C SER A 142 0.48 -4.10 10.56
N ARG A 143 -0.11 -4.97 9.74
CA ARG A 143 -1.10 -5.97 10.13
C ARG A 143 -1.05 -7.19 9.21
N SER A 144 -1.79 -8.25 9.54
CA SER A 144 -2.10 -9.33 8.61
C SER A 144 -3.00 -8.84 7.48
N GLY A 145 -2.95 -9.53 6.32
CA GLY A 145 -3.75 -9.22 5.14
C GLY A 145 -3.22 -8.06 4.28
N VAL A 146 -2.00 -7.58 4.52
CA VAL A 146 -1.37 -6.62 3.61
C VAL A 146 -0.79 -7.36 2.42
N VAL A 147 -1.10 -6.87 1.22
CA VAL A 147 -0.55 -7.39 -0.05
C VAL A 147 0.51 -6.43 -0.56
N ALA A 148 1.67 -6.96 -0.95
CA ALA A 148 2.75 -6.18 -1.54
C ALA A 148 3.47 -6.96 -2.63
N MET A 149 4.11 -6.23 -3.56
CA MET A 149 4.92 -6.86 -4.61
C MET A 149 6.22 -7.44 -4.02
N VAL A 150 6.67 -8.53 -4.62
CA VAL A 150 7.99 -9.12 -4.38
C VAL A 150 8.94 -8.60 -5.45
N ASN A 151 10.14 -8.22 -5.06
CA ASN A 151 11.21 -7.85 -5.97
C ASN A 151 12.52 -8.58 -5.61
N SER A 152 13.49 -8.55 -6.50
CA SER A 152 14.84 -9.13 -6.33
C SER A 152 15.93 -8.08 -6.11
N GLY A 153 15.53 -6.88 -5.72
CA GLY A 153 16.35 -5.70 -5.52
C GLY A 153 15.59 -4.45 -5.96
N PRO A 154 16.18 -3.24 -5.81
CA PRO A 154 15.54 -2.00 -6.22
C PRO A 154 15.05 -2.05 -7.68
N ASP A 155 13.87 -1.48 -7.93
CA ASP A 155 13.32 -1.31 -9.27
C ASP A 155 13.13 -2.62 -10.08
N SER A 156 12.88 -3.74 -9.38
CA SER A 156 12.74 -5.06 -10.01
C SER A 156 11.37 -5.72 -9.77
N ASN A 157 10.32 -4.92 -9.64
CA ASN A 157 8.97 -5.43 -9.46
C ASN A 157 8.45 -6.12 -10.73
N GLY A 158 7.88 -7.32 -10.59
CA GLY A 158 7.29 -8.08 -11.68
C GLY A 158 5.81 -8.41 -11.43
N SER A 159 5.51 -9.70 -11.40
CA SER A 159 4.17 -10.21 -11.08
C SER A 159 4.06 -10.83 -9.70
N GLN A 160 5.18 -11.22 -9.07
CA GLN A 160 5.13 -11.89 -7.77
C GLN A 160 4.65 -10.95 -6.67
N PHE A 161 3.86 -11.49 -5.76
CA PHE A 161 3.33 -10.79 -4.60
C PHE A 161 3.32 -11.69 -3.37
N PHE A 162 3.21 -11.08 -2.21
CA PHE A 162 2.96 -11.80 -0.96
C PHE A 162 1.81 -11.18 -0.18
N ILE A 163 1.19 -11.99 0.67
CA ILE A 163 0.15 -11.58 1.61
C ILE A 163 0.65 -11.88 3.01
N THR A 164 0.70 -10.87 3.88
CA THR A 164 1.12 -11.05 5.26
C THR A 164 0.06 -11.81 6.06
N THR A 165 0.46 -12.79 6.89
CA THR A 165 -0.42 -13.50 7.83
C THR A 165 -0.34 -12.94 9.25
N VAL A 166 0.66 -12.10 9.52
CA VAL A 166 0.87 -11.38 10.78
C VAL A 166 1.37 -9.98 10.48
N LYS A 167 1.50 -9.14 11.53
CA LYS A 167 2.23 -7.88 11.43
C LYS A 167 3.70 -8.16 11.11
N ALA A 168 4.14 -7.81 9.92
CA ALA A 168 5.53 -7.96 9.50
C ALA A 168 6.28 -6.65 9.79
N ARG A 169 7.16 -6.67 10.79
CA ARG A 169 8.11 -5.58 10.98
C ARG A 169 9.19 -5.70 9.91
N CYS A 170 9.29 -4.72 9.03
CA CYS A 170 10.41 -4.54 8.10
C CYS A 170 10.63 -5.61 7.02
N MET A 171 9.62 -5.90 6.16
CA MET A 171 9.93 -6.54 4.87
C MET A 171 10.43 -5.53 3.83
N CYS A 172 10.12 -4.23 4.00
CA CYS A 172 10.58 -3.18 3.08
C CYS A 172 11.98 -2.63 3.41
N CYS A 173 12.57 -2.99 4.57
CA CYS A 173 13.88 -2.47 4.95
C CYS A 173 15.05 -3.38 4.50
N ASN A 174 14.76 -4.61 4.04
CA ASN A 174 15.75 -5.58 3.58
C ASN A 174 15.30 -6.31 2.31
N ALA A 175 14.35 -5.76 1.55
CA ALA A 175 14.08 -6.22 0.20
C ALA A 175 15.03 -5.45 -0.72
N TYR A 176 16.27 -5.85 -0.69
CA TYR A 176 17.22 -5.66 -1.77
C TYR A 176 17.10 -6.82 -2.71
#